data_ea6dd98cd0c354b059065ca33278cbf8
#
_entry.id   ea6dd98cd0c354b059065ca33278cbf8
#
_cell.length_a   1.000
_cell.length_b   1.000
_cell.length_c   1.000
_cell.angle_alpha   90.00
_cell.angle_beta   90.00
_cell.angle_gamma   90.00
#
_symmetry.space_group_name_H-M   'P 1'
#
loop_
_entity.id
_entity.type
_entity.pdbx_description
1 polymer ?
#
loop_
_entity_poly.entity_id
_entity_poly.type
_entity_poly.pdbx_seq_one_letter_code
_entity_poly.pdbx_strand_id
1 'polypeptide(L)'
;MSDNYQPPKVWTWDQSGGGAFANINRPVSGATHEKALPTGKHPLQLYSLGTPNGQKVTIMLEELLAKGVSEAEYDAWLIRIGEGDQFSSGFVEVNPNSKIPALRDHSTTPPTRVFESGNILLYLAEKFGHFLPRDLAARTETPNWLFWLQGSAPFPAGGFGHSYSYAPAKIEYAINRFTMEAKRQPHALDKILEEHQFCAGVEPTMAE
;
A
#
# COMPACT_ATOMS: atom_id res chain seq x y z
N MET A 1 31.89 9.19 -5.07
CA MET A 1 30.95 9.61 -6.10
C MET A 1 31.42 10.92 -6.64
N SER A 2 31.38 11.12 -7.96
CA SER A 2 31.82 12.37 -8.56
C SER A 2 30.91 13.50 -8.09
N ASP A 3 31.46 14.53 -7.46
CA ASP A 3 30.79 15.77 -7.07
C ASP A 3 30.21 16.55 -8.27
N ASN A 4 30.11 15.91 -9.45
CA ASN A 4 29.83 16.52 -10.75
C ASN A 4 28.57 16.01 -11.45
N TYR A 5 27.65 15.30 -10.75
CA TYR A 5 26.37 14.96 -11.38
C TYR A 5 25.55 16.24 -11.63
N GLN A 6 25.33 16.52 -12.90
CA GLN A 6 24.42 17.58 -13.33
C GLN A 6 23.09 16.97 -13.75
N PRO A 7 21.97 17.29 -13.06
CA PRO A 7 20.68 16.76 -13.47
C PRO A 7 20.30 17.30 -14.86
N PRO A 8 19.79 16.46 -15.76
CA PRO A 8 19.36 16.91 -17.08
C PRO A 8 18.15 17.86 -16.96
N LYS A 9 18.02 18.80 -17.91
CA LYS A 9 16.84 19.69 -17.97
C LYS A 9 15.55 18.93 -18.21
N VAL A 10 15.63 17.82 -18.97
CA VAL A 10 14.52 16.89 -19.21
C VAL A 10 15.05 15.50 -18.91
N TRP A 11 14.43 14.85 -17.94
CA TRP A 11 14.79 13.48 -17.57
C TRP A 11 14.26 12.51 -18.63
N THR A 12 15.09 11.55 -19.03
CA THR A 12 14.73 10.44 -19.92
C THR A 12 14.92 9.12 -19.19
N TRP A 13 14.01 8.19 -19.42
CA TRP A 13 14.04 6.88 -18.80
C TRP A 13 15.17 6.01 -19.41
N ASP A 14 16.04 5.53 -18.53
CA ASP A 14 17.01 4.50 -18.83
C ASP A 14 16.66 3.26 -18.00
N GLN A 15 16.33 2.15 -18.67
CA GLN A 15 15.98 0.89 -18.01
C GLN A 15 17.11 0.29 -17.18
N SER A 16 18.36 0.62 -17.50
CA SER A 16 19.54 0.16 -16.74
C SER A 16 19.76 0.95 -15.44
N GLY A 17 19.15 2.14 -15.33
CA GLY A 17 19.22 2.98 -14.13
C GLY A 17 18.29 2.49 -13.04
N GLY A 18 18.73 2.47 -11.78
CA GLY A 18 17.88 2.22 -10.62
C GLY A 18 18.14 0.92 -9.85
N GLY A 19 19.15 0.14 -10.21
CA GLY A 19 19.60 -1.04 -9.46
C GLY A 19 18.60 -2.20 -9.50
N ALA A 20 18.62 -3.05 -8.47
CA ALA A 20 17.84 -4.30 -8.43
C ALA A 20 16.31 -4.11 -8.56
N PHE A 21 15.80 -2.91 -8.28
CA PHE A 21 14.36 -2.59 -8.31
C PHE A 21 13.96 -1.71 -9.50
N ALA A 22 14.84 -1.51 -10.48
CA ALA A 22 14.57 -0.65 -11.65
C ALA A 22 13.31 -1.07 -12.41
N ASN A 23 13.07 -2.38 -12.53
CA ASN A 23 12.01 -2.95 -13.36
C ASN A 23 10.66 -3.12 -12.64
N ILE A 24 10.55 -2.85 -11.34
CA ILE A 24 9.27 -2.93 -10.63
C ILE A 24 8.41 -1.68 -10.80
N ASN A 25 8.94 -0.66 -11.47
CA ASN A 25 8.25 0.59 -11.75
C ASN A 25 8.57 1.10 -13.16
N ARG A 26 7.73 1.99 -13.68
CA ARG A 26 7.87 2.59 -15.01
C ARG A 26 7.44 4.05 -14.99
N PRO A 27 7.99 4.92 -15.85
CA PRO A 27 7.57 6.32 -15.96
C PRO A 27 6.27 6.51 -16.75
N VAL A 28 5.68 5.43 -17.25
CA VAL A 28 4.43 5.43 -18.03
C VAL A 28 3.44 4.45 -17.42
N SER A 29 2.15 4.76 -17.50
CA SER A 29 1.06 3.89 -17.09
C SER A 29 0.54 3.01 -18.23
N GLY A 30 -0.38 2.10 -17.91
CA GLY A 30 -1.01 1.20 -18.87
C GLY A 30 -0.38 -0.20 -18.92
N ALA A 31 -1.06 -1.11 -19.60
CA ALA A 31 -0.60 -2.49 -19.71
C ALA A 31 0.60 -2.64 -20.65
N THR A 32 1.48 -3.61 -20.35
CA THR A 32 2.57 -4.02 -21.27
C THR A 32 2.26 -5.29 -22.02
N HIS A 33 1.35 -6.11 -21.50
CA HIS A 33 1.01 -7.41 -22.05
C HIS A 33 -0.40 -7.83 -21.65
N GLU A 34 -0.99 -8.68 -22.46
CA GLU A 34 -2.29 -9.26 -22.21
C GLU A 34 -2.16 -10.44 -21.24
N LYS A 35 -2.84 -10.36 -20.10
CA LYS A 35 -2.99 -11.44 -19.14
C LYS A 35 -4.19 -11.14 -18.25
N ALA A 36 -5.19 -12.01 -18.31
CA ALA A 36 -6.34 -11.93 -17.43
C ALA A 36 -5.95 -12.28 -15.98
N LEU A 37 -6.63 -11.66 -15.03
CA LEU A 37 -6.50 -12.06 -13.62
C LEU A 37 -7.34 -13.30 -13.33
N PRO A 38 -6.84 -14.21 -12.49
CA PRO A 38 -7.63 -15.33 -12.01
C PRO A 38 -8.80 -14.84 -11.15
N THR A 39 -9.87 -15.60 -11.12
CA THR A 39 -11.04 -15.38 -10.25
C THR A 39 -11.39 -16.73 -9.61
N GLY A 40 -11.57 -16.74 -8.31
CA GLY A 40 -11.92 -17.91 -7.53
C GLY A 40 -13.42 -17.97 -7.20
N LYS A 41 -13.74 -18.61 -6.09
CA LYS A 41 -15.14 -18.89 -5.69
C LYS A 41 -15.78 -17.78 -4.86
N HIS A 42 -14.97 -17.00 -4.13
CA HIS A 42 -15.48 -15.97 -3.24
C HIS A 42 -15.70 -14.64 -3.99
N PRO A 43 -16.62 -13.79 -3.53
CA PRO A 43 -16.84 -12.49 -4.16
C PRO A 43 -15.62 -11.56 -4.09
N LEU A 44 -14.87 -11.62 -2.98
CA LEU A 44 -13.69 -10.79 -2.78
C LEU A 44 -12.46 -11.46 -3.41
N GLN A 45 -11.84 -10.78 -4.37
CA GLN A 45 -10.64 -11.26 -5.07
C GLN A 45 -9.48 -10.32 -4.75
N LEU A 46 -8.55 -10.78 -3.93
CA LEU A 46 -7.36 -10.02 -3.51
C LEU A 46 -6.17 -10.35 -4.40
N TYR A 47 -5.61 -9.36 -5.07
CA TYR A 47 -4.40 -9.46 -5.89
C TYR A 47 -3.25 -8.77 -5.16
N SER A 48 -2.32 -9.54 -4.61
CA SER A 48 -1.34 -9.02 -3.65
C SER A 48 0.00 -9.76 -3.67
N LEU A 49 0.89 -9.34 -2.79
CA LEU A 49 2.17 -9.95 -2.46
C LEU A 49 2.42 -9.69 -0.96
N GLY A 50 3.19 -10.56 -0.29
CA GLY A 50 3.55 -10.46 1.13
C GLY A 50 4.47 -9.27 1.47
N THR A 51 4.03 -8.07 1.12
CA THR A 51 4.64 -6.79 1.47
C THR A 51 3.88 -6.14 2.63
N PRO A 52 4.44 -5.14 3.33
CA PRO A 52 3.71 -4.45 4.40
C PRO A 52 2.33 -3.95 3.97
N ASN A 53 2.19 -3.43 2.75
CA ASN A 53 0.89 -2.97 2.24
C ASN A 53 -0.08 -4.13 1.93
N GLY A 54 0.42 -5.27 1.45
CA GLY A 54 -0.39 -6.47 1.23
C GLY A 54 -0.88 -7.07 2.54
N GLN A 55 -0.01 -7.12 3.55
CA GLN A 55 -0.32 -7.65 4.89
C GLN A 55 -1.44 -6.88 5.58
N LYS A 56 -1.52 -5.56 5.44
CA LYS A 56 -2.64 -4.77 6.00
C LYS A 56 -4.00 -5.33 5.57
N VAL A 57 -4.14 -5.65 4.28
CA VAL A 57 -5.42 -6.12 3.73
C VAL A 57 -5.74 -7.53 4.20
N THR A 58 -4.74 -8.42 4.24
CA THR A 58 -4.96 -9.78 4.76
C THR A 58 -5.30 -9.75 6.25
N ILE A 59 -4.61 -8.93 7.06
CA ILE A 59 -4.95 -8.75 8.48
C ILE A 59 -6.40 -8.30 8.63
N MET A 60 -6.83 -7.27 7.89
CA MET A 60 -8.20 -6.76 7.96
C MET A 60 -9.25 -7.84 7.61
N LEU A 61 -9.00 -8.62 6.55
CA LEU A 61 -9.91 -9.69 6.14
C LEU A 61 -9.98 -10.81 7.20
N GLU A 62 -8.83 -11.23 7.73
CA GLU A 62 -8.79 -12.26 8.80
C GLU A 62 -9.44 -11.77 10.10
N GLU A 63 -9.28 -10.50 10.47
CA GLU A 63 -9.96 -9.91 11.63
C GLU A 63 -11.48 -9.84 11.44
N LEU A 64 -11.95 -9.55 10.22
CA LEU A 64 -13.39 -9.62 9.91
C LEU A 64 -13.93 -11.05 10.04
N LEU A 65 -13.20 -12.04 9.51
CA LEU A 65 -13.56 -13.46 9.67
C LEU A 65 -13.56 -13.89 11.13
N ALA A 66 -12.58 -13.47 11.92
CA ALA A 66 -12.52 -13.74 13.36
C ALA A 66 -13.70 -13.12 14.14
N LYS A 67 -14.29 -12.01 13.64
CA LYS A 67 -15.54 -11.44 14.17
C LYS A 67 -16.80 -12.17 13.67
N GLY A 68 -16.68 -13.22 12.87
CA GLY A 68 -17.80 -14.00 12.35
C GLY A 68 -18.44 -13.43 11.08
N VAL A 69 -17.78 -12.49 10.40
CA VAL A 69 -18.24 -11.93 9.12
C VAL A 69 -17.87 -12.90 7.99
N SER A 70 -18.68 -13.91 7.75
CA SER A 70 -18.43 -14.94 6.74
C SER A 70 -18.37 -14.39 5.32
N GLU A 71 -19.04 -13.29 5.04
CA GLU A 71 -19.03 -12.60 3.75
C GLU A 71 -17.68 -11.93 3.42
N ALA A 72 -16.77 -11.87 4.39
CA ALA A 72 -15.39 -11.42 4.19
C ALA A 72 -14.46 -12.54 3.66
N GLU A 73 -14.96 -13.77 3.43
CA GLU A 73 -14.18 -14.80 2.74
C GLU A 73 -13.70 -14.32 1.38
N TYR A 74 -12.45 -14.63 1.05
CA TYR A 74 -11.77 -14.10 -0.13
C TYR A 74 -10.87 -15.15 -0.80
N ASP A 75 -10.56 -14.94 -2.06
CA ASP A 75 -9.49 -15.64 -2.76
C ASP A 75 -8.29 -14.69 -2.92
N ALA A 76 -7.09 -15.16 -2.60
CA ALA A 76 -5.85 -14.41 -2.69
C ALA A 76 -4.97 -14.91 -3.84
N TRP A 77 -4.51 -13.98 -4.68
CA TRP A 77 -3.73 -14.25 -5.87
C TRP A 77 -2.39 -13.54 -5.81
N LEU A 78 -1.32 -14.31 -5.99
CA LEU A 78 0.04 -13.78 -5.98
C LEU A 78 0.31 -12.96 -7.25
N ILE A 79 0.74 -11.72 -7.06
CA ILE A 79 1.23 -10.84 -8.13
C ILE A 79 2.76 -10.74 -8.02
N ARG A 80 3.47 -11.36 -8.95
CA ARG A 80 4.94 -11.36 -8.99
C ARG A 80 5.45 -10.06 -9.59
N ILE A 81 5.65 -9.05 -8.74
CA ILE A 81 6.09 -7.73 -9.21
C ILE A 81 7.47 -7.74 -9.88
N GLY A 82 8.34 -8.68 -9.51
CA GLY A 82 9.64 -8.88 -10.18
C GLY A 82 9.53 -9.45 -11.59
N GLU A 83 8.39 -10.09 -11.93
CA GLU A 83 8.09 -10.64 -13.26
C GLU A 83 7.22 -9.70 -14.11
N GLY A 84 6.79 -8.58 -13.53
CA GLY A 84 5.97 -7.59 -14.22
C GLY A 84 4.47 -7.88 -14.23
N ASP A 85 3.97 -8.81 -13.41
CA ASP A 85 2.55 -9.17 -13.35
C ASP A 85 1.63 -7.96 -13.09
N GLN A 86 2.12 -6.94 -12.34
CA GLN A 86 1.40 -5.69 -12.06
C GLN A 86 1.17 -4.83 -13.31
N PHE A 87 1.83 -5.14 -14.41
CA PHE A 87 1.69 -4.44 -15.69
C PHE A 87 0.84 -5.23 -16.69
N SER A 88 0.22 -6.31 -16.29
CA SER A 88 -0.73 -7.06 -17.15
C SER A 88 -2.03 -6.27 -17.35
N SER A 89 -2.71 -6.49 -18.47
CA SER A 89 -3.98 -5.82 -18.80
C SER A 89 -5.03 -6.02 -17.70
N GLY A 90 -5.19 -7.24 -17.20
CA GLY A 90 -6.15 -7.54 -16.15
C GLY A 90 -5.82 -6.86 -14.82
N PHE A 91 -4.53 -6.74 -14.45
CA PHE A 91 -4.18 -6.04 -13.21
C PHE A 91 -4.35 -4.52 -13.36
N VAL A 92 -3.96 -3.94 -14.49
CA VAL A 92 -4.12 -2.51 -14.78
C VAL A 92 -5.60 -2.11 -14.79
N GLU A 93 -6.51 -2.99 -15.23
CA GLU A 93 -7.95 -2.77 -15.14
C GLU A 93 -8.43 -2.59 -13.68
N VAL A 94 -7.88 -3.37 -12.75
CA VAL A 94 -8.21 -3.25 -11.32
C VAL A 94 -7.46 -2.09 -10.68
N ASN A 95 -6.16 -1.94 -10.96
CA ASN A 95 -5.35 -0.85 -10.45
C ASN A 95 -4.53 -0.17 -11.55
N PRO A 96 -4.97 0.97 -12.07
CA PRO A 96 -4.26 1.70 -13.14
C PRO A 96 -2.89 2.25 -12.68
N ASN A 97 -2.63 2.31 -11.36
CA ASN A 97 -1.33 2.69 -10.81
C ASN A 97 -0.32 1.53 -10.82
N SER A 98 -0.75 0.31 -11.18
CA SER A 98 0.11 -0.88 -11.26
C SER A 98 0.86 -1.19 -9.96
N LYS A 99 0.20 -1.03 -8.81
CA LYS A 99 0.73 -1.32 -7.47
C LYS A 99 -0.16 -2.31 -6.74
N ILE A 100 0.48 -3.23 -6.01
CA ILE A 100 -0.19 -4.13 -5.06
C ILE A 100 -0.34 -3.43 -3.69
N PRO A 101 -1.37 -3.81 -2.90
CA PRO A 101 -2.48 -4.69 -3.20
C PRO A 101 -3.57 -4.03 -4.06
N ALA A 102 -4.41 -4.85 -4.68
CA ALA A 102 -5.64 -4.45 -5.33
C ALA A 102 -6.75 -5.47 -5.03
N LEU A 103 -7.98 -5.01 -4.94
CA LEU A 103 -9.15 -5.84 -4.62
C LEU A 103 -10.21 -5.66 -5.73
N ARG A 104 -10.86 -6.75 -6.13
CA ARG A 104 -12.07 -6.72 -6.93
C ARG A 104 -13.19 -7.41 -6.15
N ASP A 105 -14.28 -6.69 -5.95
CA ASP A 105 -15.47 -7.22 -5.28
C ASP A 105 -16.55 -7.55 -6.30
N HIS A 106 -16.83 -8.82 -6.46
CA HIS A 106 -17.85 -9.38 -7.36
C HIS A 106 -19.24 -9.47 -6.72
N SER A 107 -19.41 -9.06 -5.46
CA SER A 107 -20.75 -8.97 -4.84
C SER A 107 -21.59 -7.79 -5.37
N THR A 108 -20.98 -6.91 -6.16
CA THR A 108 -21.63 -5.76 -6.80
C THR A 108 -21.75 -5.95 -8.30
N THR A 109 -22.70 -5.26 -8.93
CA THR A 109 -22.90 -5.27 -10.39
C THR A 109 -22.91 -3.83 -10.92
N PRO A 110 -21.93 -3.40 -11.73
CA PRO A 110 -20.71 -4.15 -12.10
C PRO A 110 -19.79 -4.40 -10.88
N PRO A 111 -18.82 -5.33 -10.99
CA PRO A 111 -17.86 -5.56 -9.91
C PRO A 111 -17.10 -4.30 -9.52
N THR A 112 -16.98 -4.05 -8.23
CA THR A 112 -16.26 -2.88 -7.71
C THR A 112 -14.77 -3.17 -7.64
N ARG A 113 -13.95 -2.32 -8.23
CA ARG A 113 -12.50 -2.33 -8.06
C ARG A 113 -12.09 -1.40 -6.93
N VAL A 114 -11.16 -1.85 -6.09
CA VAL A 114 -10.60 -1.05 -5.00
C VAL A 114 -9.09 -1.17 -5.03
N PHE A 115 -8.40 -0.06 -5.00
CA PHE A 115 -6.94 -0.01 -4.93
C PHE A 115 -6.51 1.06 -3.93
N GLU A 116 -5.21 1.11 -3.60
CA GLU A 116 -4.58 1.71 -2.44
C GLU A 116 -4.93 0.93 -1.15
N SER A 117 -3.90 0.47 -0.42
CA SER A 117 -4.11 -0.39 0.76
C SER A 117 -5.01 0.27 1.80
N GLY A 118 -4.83 1.56 2.07
CA GLY A 118 -5.70 2.31 2.99
C GLY A 118 -7.15 2.41 2.51
N ASN A 119 -7.38 2.60 1.22
CA ASN A 119 -8.72 2.63 0.66
C ASN A 119 -9.40 1.24 0.68
N ILE A 120 -8.62 0.17 0.53
CA ILE A 120 -9.15 -1.19 0.68
C ILE A 120 -9.59 -1.43 2.12
N LEU A 121 -8.82 -0.98 3.12
CA LEU A 121 -9.22 -1.07 4.53
C LEU A 121 -10.52 -0.28 4.79
N LEU A 122 -10.60 0.95 4.31
CA LEU A 122 -11.80 1.79 4.44
C LEU A 122 -13.02 1.14 3.79
N TYR A 123 -12.87 0.65 2.56
CA TYR A 123 -13.93 -0.04 1.83
C TYR A 123 -14.46 -1.26 2.60
N LEU A 124 -13.57 -2.11 3.12
CA LEU A 124 -13.94 -3.30 3.88
C LEU A 124 -14.62 -2.92 5.21
N ALA A 125 -14.09 -1.88 5.90
CA ALA A 125 -14.67 -1.40 7.15
C ALA A 125 -16.10 -0.85 6.94
N GLU A 126 -16.32 -0.09 5.88
CA GLU A 126 -17.66 0.44 5.53
C GLU A 126 -18.60 -0.66 5.07
N LYS A 127 -18.13 -1.57 4.21
CA LYS A 127 -18.92 -2.67 3.67
C LYS A 127 -19.46 -3.58 4.77
N PHE A 128 -18.63 -3.92 5.73
CA PHE A 128 -18.98 -4.87 6.79
C PHE A 128 -19.37 -4.24 8.12
N GLY A 129 -19.21 -2.92 8.27
CA GLY A 129 -19.61 -2.19 9.48
C GLY A 129 -18.74 -2.45 10.70
N HIS A 130 -17.47 -2.83 10.51
CA HIS A 130 -16.48 -3.12 11.54
C HIS A 130 -15.24 -2.22 11.41
N PHE A 131 -14.53 -1.99 12.52
CA PHE A 131 -13.25 -1.25 12.57
C PHE A 131 -13.33 0.22 12.12
N LEU A 132 -14.53 0.76 11.99
CA LEU A 132 -14.77 2.17 11.70
C LEU A 132 -15.88 2.68 12.62
N PRO A 133 -15.57 3.58 13.56
CA PRO A 133 -16.57 4.13 14.48
C PRO A 133 -17.71 4.85 13.75
N ARG A 134 -18.88 4.88 14.38
CA ARG A 134 -20.06 5.59 13.84
C ARG A 134 -20.15 7.03 14.31
N ASP A 135 -19.64 7.31 15.51
CA ASP A 135 -19.54 8.68 16.02
C ASP A 135 -18.65 9.53 15.12
N LEU A 136 -19.05 10.75 14.81
CA LEU A 136 -18.38 11.60 13.83
C LEU A 136 -16.93 11.92 14.24
N ALA A 137 -16.68 12.18 15.53
CA ALA A 137 -15.34 12.54 16.00
C ALA A 137 -14.38 11.35 15.88
N ALA A 138 -14.75 10.18 16.42
CA ALA A 138 -13.97 8.96 16.36
C ALA A 138 -13.83 8.45 14.91
N ARG A 139 -14.92 8.57 14.11
CA ARG A 139 -14.86 8.25 12.68
C ARG A 139 -13.90 9.18 11.92
N THR A 140 -13.76 10.44 12.32
CA THR A 140 -12.83 11.39 11.69
C THR A 140 -11.39 11.07 12.11
N GLU A 141 -11.16 10.71 13.37
CA GLU A 141 -9.83 10.40 13.87
C GLU A 141 -9.23 9.16 13.20
N THR A 142 -10.03 8.15 12.95
CA THR A 142 -9.57 6.93 12.27
C THR A 142 -8.95 7.20 10.88
N PRO A 143 -9.60 7.91 9.93
CA PRO A 143 -8.98 8.32 8.67
C PRO A 143 -7.78 9.27 8.84
N ASN A 144 -7.73 10.11 9.88
CA ASN A 144 -6.56 10.94 10.13
C ASN A 144 -5.28 10.07 10.21
N TRP A 145 -5.32 9.02 11.03
CA TRP A 145 -4.20 8.10 11.17
C TRP A 145 -3.98 7.23 9.93
N LEU A 146 -5.05 6.77 9.29
CA LEU A 146 -4.94 6.00 8.05
C LEU A 146 -4.27 6.81 6.93
N PHE A 147 -4.68 8.06 6.71
CA PHE A 147 -4.09 8.93 5.70
C PHE A 147 -2.71 9.44 6.11
N TRP A 148 -2.45 9.65 7.39
CA TRP A 148 -1.11 9.89 7.89
C TRP A 148 -0.17 8.75 7.51
N LEU A 149 -0.57 7.49 7.73
CA LEU A 149 0.20 6.33 7.32
C LEU A 149 0.43 6.30 5.81
N GLN A 150 -0.62 6.47 5.01
CA GLN A 150 -0.51 6.43 3.54
C GLN A 150 0.41 7.53 2.99
N GLY A 151 0.37 8.73 3.56
CA GLY A 151 1.23 9.84 3.14
C GLY A 151 2.66 9.77 3.68
N SER A 152 2.87 9.06 4.79
CA SER A 152 4.14 9.06 5.53
C SER A 152 4.99 7.80 5.33
N ALA A 153 4.37 6.61 5.21
CA ALA A 153 5.08 5.34 5.06
C ALA A 153 6.07 5.30 3.87
N PRO A 154 5.86 5.99 2.74
CA PRO A 154 6.83 6.04 1.66
C PRO A 154 8.19 6.61 2.07
N PHE A 155 8.26 7.51 3.05
CA PHE A 155 9.53 8.11 3.50
C PHE A 155 10.45 7.11 4.22
N PRO A 156 10.01 6.35 5.25
CA PRO A 156 10.84 5.31 5.86
C PRO A 156 11.13 4.15 4.91
N ALA A 157 10.15 3.63 4.20
CA ALA A 157 10.31 2.44 3.36
C ALA A 157 11.00 2.76 2.02
N GLY A 158 10.38 3.60 1.19
CA GLY A 158 10.86 3.93 -0.14
C GLY A 158 12.00 4.95 -0.15
N GLY A 159 12.01 5.88 0.78
CA GLY A 159 13.06 6.89 0.91
C GLY A 159 14.27 6.38 1.68
N PHE A 160 14.13 6.21 3.00
CA PHE A 160 15.24 5.79 3.86
C PHE A 160 15.69 4.36 3.56
N GLY A 161 14.78 3.39 3.58
CA GLY A 161 15.12 1.97 3.37
C GLY A 161 15.81 1.76 2.04
N HIS A 162 15.31 2.36 0.95
CA HIS A 162 15.95 2.29 -0.35
C HIS A 162 17.34 2.93 -0.34
N SER A 163 17.45 4.18 0.10
CA SER A 163 18.72 4.93 0.07
C SER A 163 19.80 4.32 0.98
N TYR A 164 19.38 3.79 2.14
CA TYR A 164 20.28 3.17 3.11
C TYR A 164 20.71 1.76 2.72
N SER A 165 19.76 0.89 2.33
CA SER A 165 19.99 -0.54 2.14
C SER A 165 20.19 -0.94 0.68
N TYR A 166 19.34 -0.46 -0.22
CA TYR A 166 19.19 -1.03 -1.56
C TYR A 166 19.82 -0.21 -2.68
N ALA A 167 19.96 1.11 -2.52
CA ALA A 167 20.54 1.97 -3.53
C ALA A 167 21.99 1.55 -3.86
N PRO A 168 22.34 1.44 -5.15
CA PRO A 168 23.70 1.06 -5.57
C PRO A 168 24.74 2.10 -5.17
N ALA A 169 24.33 3.35 -4.96
CA ALA A 169 25.17 4.44 -4.50
C ALA A 169 24.62 5.03 -3.21
N LYS A 170 25.49 5.26 -2.22
CA LYS A 170 25.10 5.90 -0.94
C LYS A 170 25.26 7.41 -1.07
N ILE A 171 24.16 8.12 -0.95
CA ILE A 171 24.12 9.59 -1.02
C ILE A 171 23.79 10.09 0.40
N GLU A 172 24.80 10.65 1.08
CA GLU A 172 24.70 11.09 2.46
C GLU A 172 23.50 12.04 2.69
N TYR A 173 23.34 13.03 1.81
CA TYR A 173 22.22 13.97 1.90
C TYR A 173 20.86 13.26 1.86
N ALA A 174 20.66 12.31 0.94
CA ALA A 174 19.41 11.56 0.83
C ALA A 174 19.17 10.69 2.07
N ILE A 175 20.20 9.98 2.53
CA ILE A 175 20.14 9.16 3.75
C ILE A 175 19.76 10.02 4.95
N ASN A 176 20.44 11.14 5.19
CA ASN A 176 20.17 12.02 6.32
C ASN A 176 18.77 12.63 6.23
N ARG A 177 18.35 13.08 5.06
CA ARG A 177 17.01 13.65 4.84
C ARG A 177 15.90 12.66 5.17
N PHE A 178 16.01 11.43 4.71
CA PHE A 178 14.99 10.40 4.97
C PHE A 178 15.11 9.80 6.38
N THR A 179 16.29 9.76 6.98
CA THR A 179 16.46 9.32 8.37
C THR A 179 15.67 10.21 9.35
N MET A 180 15.66 11.52 9.12
CA MET A 180 14.87 12.44 9.96
C MET A 180 13.39 12.06 9.97
N GLU A 181 12.81 11.79 8.81
CA GLU A 181 11.42 11.37 8.70
C GLU A 181 11.18 9.96 9.27
N ALA A 182 12.11 9.03 9.02
CA ALA A 182 12.05 7.67 9.58
C ALA A 182 12.10 7.66 11.12
N LYS A 183 12.68 8.68 11.75
CA LYS A 183 12.67 8.85 13.21
C LYS A 183 11.47 9.65 13.71
N ARG A 184 11.08 10.71 13.00
CA ARG A 184 9.98 11.59 13.40
C ARG A 184 8.65 10.84 13.44
N GLN A 185 8.39 10.01 12.44
CA GLN A 185 7.11 9.30 12.33
C GLN A 185 6.87 8.30 13.47
N PRO A 186 7.78 7.35 13.77
CA PRO A 186 7.60 6.50 14.93
C PRO A 186 7.52 7.28 16.26
N HIS A 187 8.24 8.39 16.39
CA HIS A 187 8.15 9.22 17.59
C HIS A 187 6.77 9.90 17.73
N ALA A 188 6.15 10.33 16.64
CA ALA A 188 4.78 10.84 16.68
C ALA A 188 3.78 9.75 17.10
N LEU A 189 3.96 8.53 16.61
CA LEU A 189 3.16 7.37 17.00
C LEU A 189 3.38 7.00 18.48
N ASP A 190 4.63 6.98 18.92
CA ASP A 190 5.01 6.72 20.30
C ASP A 190 4.34 7.69 21.28
N LYS A 191 4.32 8.99 20.92
CA LYS A 191 3.67 10.02 21.72
C LYS A 191 2.17 9.83 21.88
N ILE A 192 1.46 9.42 20.84
CA ILE A 192 0.02 9.19 20.96
C ILE A 192 -0.26 7.90 21.77
N LEU A 193 0.58 6.89 21.62
CA LEU A 193 0.44 5.62 22.33
C LEU A 193 0.87 5.69 23.81
N GLU A 194 1.57 6.76 24.25
CA GLU A 194 1.77 7.04 25.67
C GLU A 194 0.45 7.35 26.40
N GLU A 195 -0.53 7.91 25.70
CA GLU A 195 -1.79 8.37 26.28
C GLU A 195 -2.98 7.50 25.87
N HIS A 196 -2.87 6.74 24.78
CA HIS A 196 -3.95 5.96 24.21
C HIS A 196 -3.53 4.51 23.95
N GLN A 197 -4.46 3.58 24.10
CA GLN A 197 -4.20 2.16 23.80
C GLN A 197 -4.07 1.91 22.30
N PHE A 198 -4.81 2.66 21.47
CA PHE A 198 -4.83 2.59 20.01
C PHE A 198 -4.70 3.99 19.42
N CYS A 199 -4.23 4.08 18.17
CA CYS A 199 -4.00 5.36 17.51
C CYS A 199 -5.27 6.22 17.41
N ALA A 200 -6.41 5.59 17.14
CA ALA A 200 -7.67 6.29 16.89
C ALA A 200 -8.67 6.21 18.06
N GLY A 201 -8.23 5.82 19.26
CA GLY A 201 -9.12 5.82 20.43
C GLY A 201 -8.94 4.62 21.37
N VAL A 202 -10.06 4.10 21.90
CA VAL A 202 -10.08 3.06 22.94
C VAL A 202 -10.30 1.65 22.40
N GLU A 203 -10.68 1.52 21.14
CA GLU A 203 -10.89 0.24 20.45
C GLU A 203 -10.07 0.19 19.17
N PRO A 204 -9.65 -1.02 18.74
CA PRO A 204 -8.91 -1.15 17.49
C PRO A 204 -9.78 -0.74 16.29
N THR A 205 -9.19 0.02 15.40
CA THR A 205 -9.82 0.49 14.15
C THR A 205 -9.02 -0.01 12.94
N MET A 206 -9.47 0.32 11.74
CA MET A 206 -8.73 0.03 10.52
C MET A 206 -7.41 0.83 10.39
N ALA A 207 -7.10 1.74 11.31
CA ALA A 207 -5.90 2.56 11.31
C ALA A 207 -4.72 1.92 12.07
N GLU A 208 -5.00 0.85 12.88
CA GLU A 208 -3.98 0.06 13.57
C GLU A 208 -3.27 -0.86 12.57
#